data_c6693cdefae6214dd79ca1edabea349a
#
_entry.id   c6693cdefae6214dd79ca1edabea349a
#
_cell.length_a   1.000
_cell.length_b   1.000
_cell.length_c   1.000
_cell.angle_alpha   90.00
_cell.angle_beta   90.00
_cell.angle_gamma   90.00
#
_symmetry.space_group_name_H-M   'P 1'
#
loop_
_entity.id
_entity.type
_entity.pdbx_description
1 polymer ?
#
loop_
_entity_poly.entity_id
_entity_poly.type
_entity_poly.pdbx_seq_one_letter_code
_entity_poly.pdbx_strand_id
1 'polypeptide(L)'
;MKWELKELEDAVRNTHGAQYADAIHEPLQSFAWKSDMAYFHACEAEQILKEAVAATLGINDHDRQSIAIGKAVIFSAAPGEAGQLLRLAQFKAESHIIASAQALHSLCDIVCHVVYWVYQLDTVPNAPAPNRLNLYSTLRSLNALPQYATTASLIQAVVDSAEFTYLAAYVNTTKHKSLISSSMSASFGPEDRGGIRIKSFSYIDPVGNHHHFDSKWAYDFLFQENQSVRLKLVAVGKSLSDQFT
;
A
#
# COMPACT_ATOMS: atom_id res chain seq x y z
N MET A 1 -11.16 -5.85 11.26
CA MET A 1 -11.90 -4.59 11.58
C MET A 1 -12.45 -4.08 10.26
N LYS A 2 -13.76 -3.81 10.14
CA LYS A 2 -14.41 -3.38 8.91
C LYS A 2 -14.88 -1.92 9.06
N TRP A 3 -14.79 -1.13 8.01
CA TRP A 3 -15.36 0.23 7.93
C TRP A 3 -16.64 0.16 7.11
N GLU A 4 -17.77 0.57 7.68
CA GLU A 4 -19.08 0.49 7.04
C GLU A 4 -19.31 1.76 6.19
N LEU A 5 -18.89 1.71 4.93
CA LEU A 5 -18.83 2.86 4.04
C LEU A 5 -20.22 3.46 3.75
N LYS A 6 -21.23 2.60 3.59
CA LYS A 6 -22.59 3.04 3.29
C LYS A 6 -23.24 3.76 4.48
N GLU A 7 -22.98 3.29 5.69
CA GLU A 7 -23.47 3.93 6.91
C GLU A 7 -22.90 5.34 7.07
N LEU A 8 -21.61 5.53 6.77
CA LEU A 8 -21.00 6.86 6.77
C LEU A 8 -21.67 7.79 5.74
N GLU A 9 -21.87 7.31 4.50
CA GLU A 9 -22.51 8.10 3.45
C GLU A 9 -23.91 8.55 3.85
N ASP A 10 -24.72 7.61 4.41
CA ASP A 10 -26.08 7.90 4.86
C ASP A 10 -26.10 8.89 6.05
N ALA A 11 -25.16 8.75 7.00
CA ALA A 11 -25.01 9.67 8.12
C ALA A 11 -24.64 11.08 7.67
N VAL A 12 -23.70 11.21 6.74
CA VAL A 12 -23.30 12.49 6.14
C VAL A 12 -24.49 13.13 5.40
N ARG A 13 -25.26 12.32 4.63
CA ARG A 13 -26.46 12.79 3.92
C ARG A 13 -27.49 13.39 4.85
N ASN A 14 -27.73 12.71 5.97
CA ASN A 14 -28.72 13.14 6.97
C ASN A 14 -28.28 14.39 7.76
N THR A 15 -26.97 14.54 8.01
CA THR A 15 -26.42 15.61 8.87
C THR A 15 -25.98 16.84 8.08
N HIS A 16 -25.30 16.63 6.94
CA HIS A 16 -24.68 17.70 6.16
C HIS A 16 -25.36 17.96 4.81
N GLY A 17 -26.29 17.06 4.41
CA GLY A 17 -27.05 17.15 3.17
C GLY A 17 -26.43 16.37 2.00
N ALA A 18 -27.20 16.29 0.90
CA ALA A 18 -26.89 15.49 -0.27
C ALA A 18 -25.55 15.88 -0.91
N GLN A 19 -25.24 17.16 -0.97
CA GLN A 19 -24.01 17.67 -1.59
C GLN A 19 -22.74 17.02 -1.03
N TYR A 20 -22.63 16.88 0.29
CA TYR A 20 -21.46 16.28 0.95
C TYR A 20 -21.45 14.76 0.84
N ALA A 21 -22.64 14.14 0.91
CA ALA A 21 -22.77 12.70 0.70
C ALA A 21 -22.36 12.30 -0.73
N ASP A 22 -22.77 13.06 -1.73
CA ASP A 22 -22.41 12.83 -3.13
C ASP A 22 -20.91 13.07 -3.36
N ALA A 23 -20.31 14.03 -2.65
CA ALA A 23 -18.88 14.30 -2.72
C ALA A 23 -17.98 13.18 -2.13
N ILE A 24 -18.49 12.40 -1.16
CA ILE A 24 -17.76 11.26 -0.59
C ILE A 24 -18.09 9.93 -1.27
N HIS A 25 -19.15 9.83 -2.06
CA HIS A 25 -19.60 8.58 -2.66
C HIS A 25 -18.51 7.89 -3.50
N GLU A 26 -17.98 8.58 -4.49
CA GLU A 26 -16.91 8.03 -5.35
C GLU A 26 -15.60 7.75 -4.57
N PRO A 27 -15.10 8.62 -3.67
CA PRO A 27 -13.99 8.30 -2.79
C PRO A 27 -14.21 7.04 -1.95
N LEU A 28 -15.39 6.82 -1.35
CA LEU A 28 -15.68 5.62 -0.57
C LEU A 28 -15.67 4.34 -1.42
N GLN A 29 -16.29 4.37 -2.61
CA GLN A 29 -16.22 3.25 -3.56
C GLN A 29 -14.78 2.99 -4.00
N SER A 30 -14.04 4.05 -4.31
CA SER A 30 -12.63 3.95 -4.71
C SER A 30 -11.76 3.37 -3.60
N PHE A 31 -12.04 3.68 -2.32
CA PHE A 31 -11.33 3.09 -1.19
C PHE A 31 -11.50 1.57 -1.15
N ALA A 32 -12.75 1.07 -1.25
CA ALA A 32 -13.02 -0.36 -1.28
C ALA A 32 -12.30 -1.02 -2.46
N TRP A 33 -12.50 -0.51 -3.65
CA TRP A 33 -11.93 -1.06 -4.88
C TRP A 33 -10.40 -1.08 -4.89
N LYS A 34 -9.75 0.01 -4.49
CA LYS A 34 -8.30 0.10 -4.42
C LYS A 34 -7.71 -0.81 -3.33
N SER A 35 -8.44 -0.99 -2.22
CA SER A 35 -8.06 -1.95 -1.18
C SER A 35 -8.04 -3.39 -1.71
N ASP A 36 -9.08 -3.77 -2.47
CA ASP A 36 -9.17 -5.10 -3.08
C ASP A 36 -8.12 -5.28 -4.20
N MET A 37 -7.87 -4.24 -5.02
CA MET A 37 -6.80 -4.25 -6.01
C MET A 37 -5.42 -4.47 -5.38
N ALA A 38 -5.11 -3.77 -4.27
CA ALA A 38 -3.84 -3.92 -3.59
C ALA A 38 -3.64 -5.36 -3.10
N TYR A 39 -4.68 -5.96 -2.51
CA TYR A 39 -4.64 -7.36 -2.05
C TYR A 39 -4.56 -8.34 -3.21
N PHE A 40 -5.36 -8.15 -4.27
CA PHE A 40 -5.31 -8.98 -5.48
C PHE A 40 -3.89 -9.02 -6.05
N HIS A 41 -3.27 -7.86 -6.27
CA HIS A 41 -1.93 -7.81 -6.82
C HIS A 41 -0.87 -8.42 -5.88
N ALA A 42 -1.04 -8.33 -4.56
CA ALA A 42 -0.16 -8.99 -3.62
C ALA A 42 -0.23 -10.52 -3.76
N CYS A 43 -1.44 -11.08 -3.87
CA CYS A 43 -1.66 -12.52 -4.08
C CYS A 43 -1.10 -12.99 -5.42
N GLU A 44 -1.34 -12.24 -6.51
CA GLU A 44 -0.82 -12.56 -7.84
C GLU A 44 0.72 -12.56 -7.87
N ALA A 45 1.37 -11.60 -7.21
CA ALA A 45 2.83 -11.55 -7.13
C ALA A 45 3.43 -12.82 -6.52
N GLU A 46 2.79 -13.36 -5.49
CA GLU A 46 3.23 -14.60 -4.83
C GLU A 46 2.90 -15.84 -5.68
N GLN A 47 1.69 -15.91 -6.22
CA GLN A 47 1.20 -17.07 -6.96
C GLN A 47 1.97 -17.30 -8.26
N ILE A 48 2.20 -16.27 -9.05
CA ILE A 48 2.94 -16.35 -10.32
C ILE A 48 4.34 -16.96 -10.12
N LEU A 49 5.03 -16.57 -9.05
CA LEU A 49 6.35 -17.11 -8.78
C LEU A 49 6.29 -18.59 -8.36
N LYS A 50 5.35 -18.94 -7.48
CA LYS A 50 5.14 -20.34 -7.03
C LYS A 50 4.81 -21.27 -8.19
N GLU A 51 3.89 -20.86 -9.07
CA GLU A 51 3.49 -21.66 -10.23
C GLU A 51 4.64 -21.87 -11.22
N ALA A 52 5.42 -20.81 -11.51
CA ALA A 52 6.56 -20.91 -12.40
C ALA A 52 7.66 -21.83 -11.85
N VAL A 53 7.93 -21.75 -10.55
CA VAL A 53 8.90 -22.62 -9.87
C VAL A 53 8.42 -24.08 -9.89
N ALA A 54 7.15 -24.33 -9.56
CA ALA A 54 6.56 -25.66 -9.60
C ALA A 54 6.59 -26.28 -11.01
N ALA A 55 6.16 -25.51 -12.02
CA ALA A 55 6.12 -25.95 -13.41
C ALA A 55 7.52 -26.24 -13.99
N THR A 56 8.51 -25.41 -13.61
CA THR A 56 9.86 -25.51 -14.18
C THR A 56 10.73 -26.57 -13.49
N LEU A 57 10.57 -26.75 -12.19
CA LEU A 57 11.47 -27.56 -11.36
C LEU A 57 10.83 -28.84 -10.79
N GLY A 58 9.51 -29.05 -11.03
CA GLY A 58 8.78 -30.20 -10.49
C GLY A 58 8.74 -30.23 -8.96
N ILE A 59 8.78 -29.07 -8.32
CA ILE A 59 8.82 -28.92 -6.86
C ILE A 59 7.40 -28.94 -6.32
N ASN A 60 7.16 -29.74 -5.29
CA ASN A 60 5.87 -29.88 -4.61
C ASN A 60 5.76 -28.91 -3.43
N ASP A 61 4.53 -28.66 -2.95
CA ASP A 61 4.23 -27.80 -1.80
C ASP A 61 4.93 -28.19 -0.48
N HIS A 62 5.49 -29.39 -0.41
CA HIS A 62 6.22 -29.89 0.75
C HIS A 62 7.74 -29.58 0.72
N ASP A 63 8.25 -29.09 -0.39
CA ASP A 63 9.66 -28.72 -0.48
C ASP A 63 9.92 -27.42 0.26
N ARG A 64 11.10 -27.33 0.90
CA ARG A 64 11.51 -26.08 1.56
C ARG A 64 11.55 -24.94 0.56
N GLN A 65 10.88 -23.86 0.85
CA GLN A 65 10.76 -22.71 -0.02
C GLN A 65 12.12 -22.12 -0.45
N SER A 66 13.10 -22.11 0.48
CA SER A 66 14.46 -21.66 0.17
C SER A 66 15.15 -22.56 -0.87
N ILE A 67 14.97 -23.87 -0.80
CA ILE A 67 15.56 -24.83 -1.76
C ILE A 67 14.91 -24.64 -3.12
N ALA A 68 13.59 -24.55 -3.18
CA ALA A 68 12.84 -24.35 -4.41
C ALA A 68 13.28 -23.06 -5.12
N ILE A 69 13.26 -21.95 -4.42
CA ILE A 69 13.67 -20.65 -4.97
C ILE A 69 15.19 -20.60 -5.22
N GLY A 70 16.02 -21.22 -4.38
CA GLY A 70 17.46 -21.31 -4.61
C GLY A 70 17.79 -22.00 -5.94
N LYS A 71 17.10 -23.10 -6.26
CA LYS A 71 17.19 -23.75 -7.58
C LYS A 71 16.69 -22.81 -8.69
N ALA A 72 15.53 -22.14 -8.49
CA ALA A 72 14.99 -21.21 -9.47
C ALA A 72 15.96 -20.05 -9.79
N VAL A 73 16.67 -19.53 -8.80
CA VAL A 73 17.71 -18.50 -9.00
C VAL A 73 18.82 -19.01 -9.93
N ILE A 74 19.33 -20.24 -9.71
CA ILE A 74 20.35 -20.84 -10.55
C ILE A 74 19.82 -21.09 -11.97
N PHE A 75 18.63 -21.65 -12.10
CA PHE A 75 18.04 -21.94 -13.40
C PHE A 75 17.61 -20.68 -14.17
N SER A 76 17.23 -19.61 -13.50
CA SER A 76 16.87 -18.36 -14.16
C SER A 76 18.07 -17.72 -14.90
N ALA A 77 19.29 -17.98 -14.46
CA ALA A 77 20.50 -17.54 -15.12
C ALA A 77 20.90 -18.45 -16.32
N ALA A 78 20.33 -19.67 -16.41
CA ALA A 78 20.64 -20.61 -17.48
C ALA A 78 19.99 -20.18 -18.82
N PRO A 79 20.63 -20.44 -19.96
CA PRO A 79 19.99 -20.31 -21.26
C PRO A 79 18.91 -21.41 -21.43
N GLY A 80 17.88 -21.10 -22.23
CA GLY A 80 16.81 -22.04 -22.55
C GLY A 80 15.45 -21.65 -21.99
N GLU A 81 14.45 -22.46 -22.30
CA GLU A 81 13.03 -22.19 -22.03
C GLU A 81 12.73 -22.04 -20.55
N ALA A 82 13.23 -22.94 -19.71
CA ALA A 82 13.05 -22.90 -18.27
C ALA A 82 13.54 -21.59 -17.64
N GLY A 83 14.73 -21.13 -18.03
CA GLY A 83 15.28 -19.86 -17.56
C GLY A 83 14.47 -18.66 -18.04
N GLN A 84 13.91 -18.71 -19.27
CA GLN A 84 13.05 -17.66 -19.79
C GLN A 84 11.72 -17.59 -19.03
N LEU A 85 11.10 -18.73 -18.73
CA LEU A 85 9.85 -18.79 -17.93
C LEU A 85 10.04 -18.22 -16.53
N LEU A 86 11.13 -18.55 -15.85
CA LEU A 86 11.42 -18.03 -14.52
C LEU A 86 11.67 -16.51 -14.53
N ARG A 87 12.41 -16.00 -15.52
CA ARG A 87 12.61 -14.54 -15.69
C ARG A 87 11.31 -13.82 -15.98
N LEU A 88 10.44 -14.39 -16.82
CA LEU A 88 9.12 -13.82 -17.11
C LEU A 88 8.23 -13.80 -15.85
N ALA A 89 8.25 -14.87 -15.06
CA ALA A 89 7.52 -14.95 -13.80
C ALA A 89 8.02 -13.90 -12.80
N GLN A 90 9.34 -13.74 -12.67
CA GLN A 90 9.92 -12.67 -11.85
C GLN A 90 9.44 -11.30 -12.31
N PHE A 91 9.52 -10.99 -13.60
CA PHE A 91 9.07 -9.72 -14.15
C PHE A 91 7.59 -9.45 -13.87
N LYS A 92 6.72 -10.46 -14.05
CA LYS A 92 5.29 -10.35 -13.71
C LYS A 92 5.07 -10.10 -12.22
N ALA A 93 5.73 -10.88 -11.36
CA ALA A 93 5.64 -10.71 -9.91
C ALA A 93 6.08 -9.29 -9.47
N GLU A 94 7.19 -8.77 -10.01
CA GLU A 94 7.65 -7.41 -9.76
C GLU A 94 6.63 -6.36 -10.20
N SER A 95 5.99 -6.56 -11.36
CA SER A 95 4.92 -5.68 -11.84
C SER A 95 3.72 -5.63 -10.89
N HIS A 96 3.34 -6.79 -10.36
CA HIS A 96 2.26 -6.89 -9.38
C HIS A 96 2.66 -6.29 -8.02
N ILE A 97 3.90 -6.41 -7.57
CA ILE A 97 4.40 -5.74 -6.35
C ILE A 97 4.24 -4.22 -6.48
N ILE A 98 4.65 -3.66 -7.60
CA ILE A 98 4.53 -2.22 -7.88
C ILE A 98 3.05 -1.80 -7.91
N ALA A 99 2.20 -2.56 -8.60
CA ALA A 99 0.76 -2.26 -8.70
C ALA A 99 0.06 -2.31 -7.33
N SER A 100 0.38 -3.30 -6.49
CA SER A 100 -0.11 -3.41 -5.11
C SER A 100 0.28 -2.19 -4.28
N ALA A 101 1.55 -1.83 -4.29
CA ALA A 101 2.06 -0.67 -3.55
C ALA A 101 1.41 0.64 -4.01
N GLN A 102 1.24 0.84 -5.31
CA GLN A 102 0.60 2.03 -5.87
C GLN A 102 -0.89 2.10 -5.52
N ALA A 103 -1.60 0.97 -5.56
CA ALA A 103 -3.00 0.91 -5.17
C ALA A 103 -3.18 1.28 -3.69
N LEU A 104 -2.34 0.72 -2.81
CA LEU A 104 -2.37 1.04 -1.38
C LEU A 104 -2.00 2.50 -1.09
N HIS A 105 -0.93 3.01 -1.72
CA HIS A 105 -0.52 4.40 -1.53
C HIS A 105 -1.64 5.39 -1.91
N SER A 106 -2.40 5.08 -2.97
CA SER A 106 -3.54 5.92 -3.38
C SER A 106 -4.69 5.94 -2.37
N LEU A 107 -4.82 4.92 -1.48
CA LEU A 107 -5.81 4.94 -0.41
C LEU A 107 -5.59 6.10 0.57
N CYS A 108 -4.34 6.51 0.77
CA CYS A 108 -4.01 7.63 1.65
C CYS A 108 -4.63 8.93 1.15
N ASP A 109 -4.53 9.19 -0.15
CA ASP A 109 -5.13 10.38 -0.76
C ASP A 109 -6.66 10.28 -0.76
N ILE A 110 -7.21 9.10 -1.05
CA ILE A 110 -8.66 8.86 -1.05
C ILE A 110 -9.26 9.11 0.34
N VAL A 111 -8.63 8.61 1.41
CA VAL A 111 -9.08 8.88 2.79
C VAL A 111 -9.05 10.38 3.09
N CYS A 112 -8.05 11.11 2.61
CA CYS A 112 -8.00 12.56 2.76
C CYS A 112 -9.19 13.27 2.09
N HIS A 113 -9.63 12.80 0.93
CA HIS A 113 -10.85 13.33 0.29
C HIS A 113 -12.10 13.05 1.13
N VAL A 114 -12.23 11.82 1.69
CA VAL A 114 -13.36 11.53 2.58
C VAL A 114 -13.34 12.43 3.81
N VAL A 115 -12.20 12.54 4.50
CA VAL A 115 -12.02 13.43 5.66
C VAL A 115 -12.39 14.88 5.33
N TYR A 116 -11.95 15.37 4.17
CA TYR A 116 -12.19 16.73 3.73
C TYR A 116 -13.67 17.06 3.63
N TRP A 117 -14.45 16.19 3.00
CA TRP A 117 -15.87 16.42 2.79
C TRP A 117 -16.72 16.09 4.02
N VAL A 118 -16.35 15.06 4.80
CA VAL A 118 -17.05 14.72 6.06
C VAL A 118 -16.94 15.85 7.08
N TYR A 119 -15.81 16.53 7.15
CA TYR A 119 -15.59 17.64 8.08
C TYR A 119 -15.85 19.02 7.47
N GLN A 120 -16.39 19.08 6.25
CA GLN A 120 -16.69 20.33 5.55
C GLN A 120 -15.48 21.29 5.55
N LEU A 121 -14.29 20.74 5.33
CA LEU A 121 -13.05 21.55 5.36
C LEU A 121 -13.02 22.60 4.26
N ASP A 122 -13.85 22.48 3.22
CA ASP A 122 -14.06 23.49 2.18
C ASP A 122 -14.60 24.82 2.74
N THR A 123 -15.25 24.79 3.92
CA THR A 123 -15.74 25.99 4.60
C THR A 123 -14.74 26.62 5.58
N VAL A 124 -13.60 25.92 5.82
CA VAL A 124 -12.58 26.37 6.77
C VAL A 124 -11.60 27.31 6.08
N PRO A 125 -11.29 28.47 6.67
CA PRO A 125 -10.29 29.39 6.13
C PRO A 125 -8.92 28.72 5.93
N ASN A 126 -8.30 28.93 4.78
CA ASN A 126 -7.00 28.37 4.41
C ASN A 126 -6.95 26.85 4.27
N ALA A 127 -8.09 26.16 4.17
CA ALA A 127 -8.11 24.75 3.81
C ALA A 127 -7.47 24.54 2.43
N PRO A 128 -6.77 23.40 2.22
CA PRO A 128 -6.20 23.10 0.91
C PRO A 128 -7.32 22.90 -0.11
N ALA A 129 -7.05 23.28 -1.37
CA ALA A 129 -7.99 22.95 -2.45
C ALA A 129 -8.09 21.42 -2.63
N PRO A 130 -9.26 20.88 -3.03
CA PRO A 130 -9.46 19.42 -3.16
C PRO A 130 -8.40 18.70 -4.01
N ASN A 131 -7.87 19.33 -5.05
CA ASN A 131 -6.83 18.77 -5.91
C ASN A 131 -5.42 18.80 -5.30
N ARG A 132 -5.25 19.28 -4.07
CA ARG A 132 -3.98 19.31 -3.32
C ARG A 132 -4.02 18.53 -2.01
N LEU A 133 -5.05 17.72 -1.83
CA LEU A 133 -5.21 16.91 -0.62
C LEU A 133 -4.18 15.78 -0.60
N ASN A 134 -3.58 15.61 0.55
CA ASN A 134 -2.72 14.50 0.93
C ASN A 134 -2.70 14.41 2.47
N LEU A 135 -2.11 13.36 3.03
CA LEU A 135 -2.08 13.16 4.49
C LEU A 135 -1.53 14.37 5.24
N TYR A 136 -0.44 14.98 4.75
CA TYR A 136 0.22 16.11 5.44
C TYR A 136 -0.63 17.39 5.41
N SER A 137 -1.25 17.70 4.26
CA SER A 137 -2.10 18.88 4.14
C SER A 137 -3.40 18.73 4.94
N THR A 138 -3.98 17.54 4.94
CA THR A 138 -5.19 17.20 5.70
C THR A 138 -4.89 17.27 7.21
N LEU A 139 -3.80 16.65 7.66
CA LEU A 139 -3.38 16.70 9.05
C LEU A 139 -3.16 18.14 9.55
N ARG A 140 -2.50 18.98 8.73
CA ARG A 140 -2.31 20.39 9.06
C ARG A 140 -3.63 21.12 9.28
N SER A 141 -4.63 20.86 8.43
CA SER A 141 -5.97 21.46 8.58
C SER A 141 -6.67 20.97 9.83
N LEU A 142 -6.59 19.66 10.13
CA LEU A 142 -7.22 19.10 11.32
C LEU A 142 -6.57 19.57 12.63
N ASN A 143 -5.26 19.75 12.66
CA ASN A 143 -4.55 20.26 13.83
C ASN A 143 -4.95 21.69 14.23
N ALA A 144 -5.53 22.45 13.29
CA ALA A 144 -6.12 23.76 13.58
C ALA A 144 -7.55 23.67 14.15
N LEU A 145 -8.14 22.47 14.23
CA LEU A 145 -9.54 22.22 14.60
C LEU A 145 -9.62 21.22 15.75
N PRO A 146 -9.59 21.71 17.01
CA PRO A 146 -9.52 20.83 18.20
C PRO A 146 -10.63 19.77 18.29
N GLN A 147 -11.81 20.06 17.75
CA GLN A 147 -12.94 19.11 17.69
C GLN A 147 -12.63 17.84 16.88
N TYR A 148 -11.62 17.84 16.03
CA TYR A 148 -11.22 16.71 15.19
C TYR A 148 -9.88 16.08 15.64
N ALA A 149 -9.46 16.32 16.88
CA ALA A 149 -8.18 15.87 17.41
C ALA A 149 -8.00 14.33 17.34
N THR A 150 -9.07 13.56 17.52
CA THR A 150 -9.02 12.09 17.41
C THR A 150 -8.61 11.66 15.99
N THR A 151 -9.28 12.16 14.97
CA THR A 151 -8.94 11.84 13.57
C THR A 151 -7.56 12.38 13.19
N ALA A 152 -7.20 13.57 13.66
CA ALA A 152 -5.85 14.11 13.46
C ALA A 152 -4.78 13.18 14.03
N SER A 153 -4.96 12.66 15.25
CA SER A 153 -4.04 11.72 15.88
C SER A 153 -3.92 10.40 15.12
N LEU A 154 -5.01 9.90 14.55
CA LEU A 154 -5.01 8.68 13.74
C LEU A 154 -4.26 8.90 12.40
N ILE A 155 -4.46 10.04 11.75
CA ILE A 155 -3.70 10.40 10.54
C ILE A 155 -2.22 10.58 10.87
N GLN A 156 -1.90 11.23 11.99
CA GLN A 156 -0.52 11.37 12.45
C GLN A 156 0.14 9.98 12.65
N ALA A 157 -0.58 9.02 13.23
CA ALA A 157 -0.10 7.65 13.41
C ALA A 157 0.15 6.91 12.08
N VAL A 158 -0.54 7.27 10.99
CA VAL A 158 -0.19 6.79 9.64
C VAL A 158 1.11 7.42 9.19
N VAL A 159 1.19 8.75 9.23
CA VAL A 159 2.34 9.55 8.74
C VAL A 159 3.64 9.15 9.44
N ASP A 160 3.59 8.93 10.76
CA ASP A 160 4.76 8.60 11.57
C ASP A 160 5.16 7.12 11.50
N SER A 161 4.36 6.28 10.83
CA SER A 161 4.66 4.85 10.75
C SER A 161 5.80 4.56 9.77
N ALA A 162 6.70 3.67 10.17
CA ALA A 162 7.80 3.22 9.32
C ALA A 162 7.30 2.54 8.03
N GLU A 163 6.19 1.83 8.13
CA GLU A 163 5.55 1.14 7.00
C GLU A 163 5.05 2.12 5.94
N PHE A 164 4.39 3.22 6.36
CA PHE A 164 3.95 4.27 5.44
C PHE A 164 5.14 5.02 4.84
N THR A 165 6.16 5.33 5.64
CA THR A 165 7.38 6.00 5.18
C THR A 165 8.06 5.17 4.07
N TYR A 166 8.18 3.84 4.27
CA TYR A 166 8.72 2.94 3.26
C TYR A 166 7.83 2.88 2.00
N LEU A 167 6.51 2.70 2.19
CA LEU A 167 5.54 2.65 1.08
C LEU A 167 5.60 3.92 0.23
N ALA A 168 5.57 5.09 0.85
CA ALA A 168 5.61 6.37 0.16
C ALA A 168 6.94 6.56 -0.60
N ALA A 169 8.07 6.22 0.03
CA ALA A 169 9.38 6.28 -0.62
C ALA A 169 9.48 5.31 -1.80
N TYR A 170 8.99 4.06 -1.64
CA TYR A 170 8.97 3.06 -2.70
C TYR A 170 8.15 3.51 -3.91
N VAL A 171 6.91 3.97 -3.67
CA VAL A 171 6.00 4.43 -4.72
C VAL A 171 6.53 5.68 -5.42
N ASN A 172 7.01 6.67 -4.67
CA ASN A 172 7.54 7.90 -5.26
C ASN A 172 8.83 7.64 -6.06
N THR A 173 9.70 6.75 -5.60
CA THR A 173 10.90 6.36 -6.35
C THR A 173 10.53 5.67 -7.65
N THR A 174 9.63 4.67 -7.60
CA THR A 174 9.22 3.91 -8.79
C THR A 174 8.45 4.73 -9.82
N LYS A 175 7.68 5.73 -9.38
CA LYS A 175 6.93 6.63 -10.27
C LYS A 175 7.78 7.71 -10.92
N HIS A 176 8.74 8.27 -10.19
CA HIS A 176 9.33 9.56 -10.58
C HIS A 176 10.85 9.52 -10.80
N LYS A 177 11.54 8.46 -10.38
CA LYS A 177 13.00 8.39 -10.47
C LYS A 177 13.49 7.18 -11.26
N SER A 178 13.29 5.99 -10.73
CA SER A 178 13.77 4.75 -11.32
C SER A 178 13.05 3.56 -10.71
N LEU A 179 13.01 2.45 -11.46
CA LEU A 179 12.55 1.19 -10.87
C LEU A 179 13.51 0.75 -9.76
N ILE A 180 12.96 0.41 -8.61
CA ILE A 180 13.71 -0.23 -7.54
C ILE A 180 13.88 -1.69 -7.94
N SER A 181 15.14 -2.10 -8.09
CA SER A 181 15.44 -3.47 -8.47
C SER A 181 14.96 -4.47 -7.43
N SER A 182 14.53 -5.61 -7.89
CA SER A 182 14.28 -6.76 -7.06
C SER A 182 14.93 -8.02 -7.68
N SER A 183 14.99 -9.08 -6.91
CA SER A 183 15.57 -10.35 -7.39
C SER A 183 14.91 -11.52 -6.69
N MET A 184 14.79 -12.64 -7.38
CA MET A 184 14.57 -13.90 -6.68
C MET A 184 15.75 -14.15 -5.74
N SER A 185 15.44 -14.51 -4.50
CA SER A 185 16.43 -14.71 -3.45
C SER A 185 16.01 -15.87 -2.55
N ALA A 186 16.98 -16.56 -1.99
CA ALA A 186 16.76 -17.61 -1.00
C ALA A 186 17.66 -17.38 0.21
N SER A 187 17.14 -17.63 1.40
CA SER A 187 17.86 -17.64 2.67
C SER A 187 17.77 -19.04 3.26
N PHE A 188 18.93 -19.66 3.47
CA PHE A 188 19.06 -21.02 4.01
C PHE A 188 19.32 -21.02 5.53
N GLY A 189 19.13 -19.89 6.18
CA GLY A 189 19.25 -19.73 7.62
C GLY A 189 18.02 -20.24 8.40
N PRO A 190 17.90 -19.86 9.67
CA PRO A 190 16.77 -20.30 10.52
C PRO A 190 15.39 -19.95 9.96
N GLU A 191 15.29 -18.90 9.15
CA GLU A 191 14.01 -18.47 8.57
C GLU A 191 13.56 -19.33 7.39
N ASP A 192 14.49 -20.07 6.74
CA ASP A 192 14.22 -20.91 5.56
C ASP A 192 13.26 -20.26 4.55
N ARG A 193 13.65 -19.12 3.98
CA ARG A 193 12.80 -18.27 3.13
C ARG A 193 13.28 -18.24 1.69
N GLY A 194 12.32 -18.15 0.78
CA GLY A 194 12.57 -17.86 -0.64
C GLY A 194 11.47 -16.97 -1.22
N GLY A 195 11.81 -16.20 -2.24
CA GLY A 195 10.86 -15.31 -2.90
C GLY A 195 11.53 -14.13 -3.58
N ILE A 196 10.74 -13.10 -3.84
CA ILE A 196 11.26 -11.82 -4.34
C ILE A 196 11.78 -11.00 -3.17
N ARG A 197 13.00 -10.47 -3.34
CA ARG A 197 13.60 -9.53 -2.42
C ARG A 197 13.78 -8.18 -3.10
N ILE A 198 13.10 -7.16 -2.58
CA ILE A 198 13.27 -5.76 -2.98
C ILE A 198 14.65 -5.32 -2.48
N LYS A 199 15.48 -4.77 -3.36
CA LYS A 199 16.82 -4.30 -2.98
C LYS A 199 16.75 -3.03 -2.17
N SER A 200 17.84 -2.74 -1.44
CA SER A 200 18.00 -1.47 -0.75
C SER A 200 17.94 -0.30 -1.74
N PHE A 201 17.39 0.80 -1.31
CA PHE A 201 17.30 2.03 -2.10
C PHE A 201 17.38 3.27 -1.23
N SER A 202 17.68 4.40 -1.85
CA SER A 202 17.69 5.69 -1.18
C SER A 202 16.62 6.60 -1.76
N TYR A 203 16.03 7.41 -0.89
CA TYR A 203 14.99 8.37 -1.22
C TYR A 203 15.31 9.72 -0.58
N ILE A 204 15.10 10.79 -1.32
CA ILE A 204 15.16 12.16 -0.81
C ILE A 204 13.72 12.65 -0.73
N ASP A 205 13.28 12.99 0.46
CA ASP A 205 11.93 13.50 0.68
C ASP A 205 11.76 14.95 0.11
N PRO A 206 10.52 15.46 0.02
CA PRO A 206 10.26 16.80 -0.52
C PRO A 206 10.92 17.94 0.27
N VAL A 207 11.34 17.71 1.51
CA VAL A 207 12.05 18.71 2.34
C VAL A 207 13.56 18.55 2.33
N GLY A 208 14.08 17.57 1.57
CA GLY A 208 15.51 17.38 1.33
C GLY A 208 16.21 16.38 2.26
N ASN A 209 15.49 15.67 3.13
CA ASN A 209 16.09 14.65 3.98
C ASN A 209 16.43 13.40 3.18
N HIS A 210 17.60 12.83 3.45
CA HIS A 210 18.05 11.59 2.86
C HIS A 210 17.62 10.40 3.72
N HIS A 211 16.89 9.47 3.12
CA HIS A 211 16.49 8.21 3.73
C HIS A 211 17.16 7.05 3.00
N HIS A 212 17.64 6.07 3.76
CA HIS A 212 18.11 4.80 3.23
C HIS A 212 17.22 3.68 3.76
N PHE A 213 16.79 2.81 2.86
CA PHE A 213 15.95 1.66 3.16
C PHE A 213 16.70 0.39 2.83
N ASP A 214 16.81 -0.50 3.81
CA ASP A 214 17.42 -1.81 3.62
C ASP A 214 16.58 -2.71 2.71
N SER A 215 17.24 -3.74 2.16
CA SER A 215 16.55 -4.74 1.36
C SER A 215 15.54 -5.52 2.20
N LYS A 216 14.38 -5.81 1.60
CA LYS A 216 13.27 -6.45 2.32
C LYS A 216 12.58 -7.50 1.44
N TRP A 217 12.00 -8.52 2.07
CA TRP A 217 11.18 -9.48 1.36
C TRP A 217 9.90 -8.83 0.86
N ALA A 218 9.55 -9.08 -0.40
CA ALA A 218 8.31 -8.57 -0.98
C ALA A 218 7.07 -9.07 -0.24
N TYR A 219 7.10 -10.30 0.27
CA TYR A 219 6.03 -10.87 1.10
C TYR A 219 5.78 -10.04 2.36
N ASP A 220 6.82 -9.67 3.11
CA ASP A 220 6.67 -8.87 4.33
C ASP A 220 6.12 -7.48 4.00
N PHE A 221 6.64 -6.88 2.95
CA PHE A 221 6.14 -5.59 2.47
C PHE A 221 4.67 -5.65 2.08
N LEU A 222 4.25 -6.66 1.28
CA LEU A 222 2.89 -6.75 0.75
C LEU A 222 1.86 -7.18 1.79
N PHE A 223 2.17 -8.17 2.64
CA PHE A 223 1.18 -8.81 3.51
C PHE A 223 1.26 -8.38 4.97
N GLN A 224 2.38 -7.82 5.44
CA GLN A 224 2.52 -7.36 6.82
C GLN A 224 2.46 -5.82 6.88
N GLU A 225 3.37 -5.14 6.19
CA GLU A 225 3.48 -3.68 6.28
C GLU A 225 2.32 -2.97 5.58
N ASN A 226 1.99 -3.38 4.37
CA ASN A 226 0.86 -2.81 3.64
C ASN A 226 -0.47 -3.05 4.37
N GLN A 227 -0.64 -4.22 4.99
CA GLN A 227 -1.81 -4.49 5.82
C GLN A 227 -1.84 -3.59 7.07
N SER A 228 -0.69 -3.30 7.69
CA SER A 228 -0.58 -2.36 8.81
C SER A 228 -1.04 -0.95 8.40
N VAL A 229 -0.56 -0.44 7.26
CA VAL A 229 -1.00 0.87 6.72
C VAL A 229 -2.50 0.87 6.44
N ARG A 230 -3.01 -0.16 5.77
CA ARG A 230 -4.45 -0.29 5.47
C ARG A 230 -5.32 -0.27 6.74
N LEU A 231 -4.91 -0.99 7.79
CA LEU A 231 -5.66 -1.02 9.04
C LEU A 231 -5.68 0.34 9.75
N LYS A 232 -4.58 1.09 9.69
CA LYS A 232 -4.51 2.46 10.21
C LYS A 232 -5.48 3.38 9.43
N LEU A 233 -5.54 3.27 8.09
CA LEU A 233 -6.49 4.04 7.27
C LEU A 233 -7.96 3.66 7.57
N VAL A 234 -8.26 2.39 7.80
CA VAL A 234 -9.58 1.94 8.24
C VAL A 234 -9.94 2.53 9.61
N ALA A 235 -8.97 2.67 10.53
CA ALA A 235 -9.20 3.31 11.82
C ALA A 235 -9.53 4.80 11.67
N VAL A 236 -8.87 5.53 10.74
CA VAL A 236 -9.26 6.90 10.37
C VAL A 236 -10.71 6.92 9.88
N GLY A 237 -11.08 6.05 8.95
CA GLY A 237 -12.45 5.98 8.42
C GLY A 237 -13.50 5.70 9.50
N LYS A 238 -13.21 4.81 10.45
CA LYS A 238 -14.11 4.54 11.59
C LYS A 238 -14.29 5.75 12.47
N SER A 239 -13.24 6.50 12.77
CA SER A 239 -13.36 7.73 13.57
C SER A 239 -14.28 8.77 12.93
N LEU A 240 -14.43 8.74 11.60
CA LEU A 240 -15.41 9.57 10.90
C LEU A 240 -16.85 9.09 11.17
N SER A 241 -17.10 7.78 11.13
CA SER A 241 -18.41 7.20 11.39
C SER A 241 -18.84 7.43 12.85
N ASP A 242 -17.92 7.29 13.81
CA ASP A 242 -18.18 7.44 15.24
C ASP A 242 -18.62 8.87 15.63
N GLN A 243 -18.48 9.87 14.75
CA GLN A 243 -18.93 11.23 14.99
C GLN A 243 -20.44 11.43 14.76
N PHE A 244 -21.08 10.49 14.10
CA PHE A 244 -22.51 10.55 13.78
C PHE A 244 -23.33 9.61 14.67
N THR A 245 -22.69 8.88 15.59
CA THR A 245 -23.32 8.00 16.58
C THR A 245 -23.36 8.65 17.94
#